data_af06dcb3bd7916b53236633fd381e67d
#
_entry.id   af06dcb3bd7916b53236633fd381e67d
#
_cell.length_a   1.000
_cell.length_b   1.000
_cell.length_c   1.000
_cell.angle_alpha   90.00
_cell.angle_beta   90.00
_cell.angle_gamma   90.00
#
_symmetry.space_group_name_H-M   'P 1'
#
loop_
_entity.id
_entity.type
_entity.pdbx_description
1 polymer ?
#
loop_
_entity_poly.entity_id
_entity_poly.type
_entity_poly.pdbx_seq_one_letter_code
_entity_poly.pdbx_strand_id
1 'polypeptide(L)'
;MREHFKILFLDIDGVCNNQKTRERQGDTKFIGIKPELADRVRRIVAETGCKVVLSSSWRLFPDSRKWAEQEVCEFFDVTADLNRGAVWGIVYRGFEIMEWLNRHPGTKRYAILDDSSDFLWGQHLFRTTWAEGLTDEIADAVIAHLNDTSPQPRPSQGSPNA
;
A
#
# COMPACT_ATOMS: atom_id res chain seq x y z
N MET A 1 -8.74 -24.84 -6.90
CA MET A 1 -7.98 -24.38 -5.70
C MET A 1 -8.15 -22.88 -5.58
N ARG A 2 -8.44 -22.37 -4.39
CA ARG A 2 -8.42 -20.92 -4.18
C ARG A 2 -6.96 -20.49 -4.15
N GLU A 3 -6.55 -19.64 -5.08
CA GLU A 3 -5.23 -19.01 -5.00
C GLU A 3 -5.15 -18.19 -3.73
N HIS A 4 -4.10 -18.43 -2.95
CA HIS A 4 -3.81 -17.68 -1.76
C HIS A 4 -2.67 -16.72 -2.06
N PHE A 5 -2.90 -15.41 -1.88
CA PHE A 5 -1.86 -14.41 -2.15
C PHE A 5 -1.41 -13.70 -0.87
N LYS A 6 -0.20 -13.21 -0.93
CA LYS A 6 0.30 -12.15 -0.07
C LYS A 6 0.09 -10.83 -0.79
N ILE A 7 -0.35 -9.79 -0.09
CA ILE A 7 -0.67 -8.48 -0.67
C ILE A 7 0.15 -7.39 0.01
N LEU A 8 0.70 -6.50 -0.79
CA LEU A 8 1.27 -5.24 -0.34
C LEU A 8 0.39 -4.11 -0.86
N PHE A 9 -0.33 -3.41 0.04
CA PHE A 9 -0.97 -2.15 -0.27
C PHE A 9 0.08 -1.05 -0.24
N LEU A 10 0.24 -0.33 -1.35
CA LEU A 10 1.32 0.61 -1.54
C LEU A 10 0.80 2.03 -1.75
N ASP A 11 1.21 2.94 -0.88
CA ASP A 11 1.19 4.37 -1.16
C ASP A 11 2.47 4.78 -1.90
N ILE A 12 2.45 5.94 -2.55
CA ILE A 12 3.59 6.48 -3.30
C ILE A 12 4.22 7.65 -2.56
N ASP A 13 3.45 8.70 -2.27
CA ASP A 13 3.97 9.88 -1.59
C ASP A 13 4.34 9.56 -0.13
N GLY A 14 5.57 9.87 0.25
CA GLY A 14 6.10 9.51 1.55
C GLY A 14 6.53 8.04 1.69
N VAL A 15 6.44 7.23 0.63
CA VAL A 15 6.94 5.83 0.57
C VAL A 15 7.98 5.68 -0.53
N CYS A 16 7.62 5.93 -1.78
CA CYS A 16 8.49 5.83 -2.96
C CYS A 16 9.12 7.17 -3.34
N ASN A 17 8.77 8.22 -2.66
CA ASN A 17 9.41 9.54 -2.68
C ASN A 17 9.43 10.14 -1.27
N ASN A 18 10.18 11.22 -1.07
CA ASN A 18 10.32 11.90 0.21
C ASN A 18 10.68 13.37 0.00
N GLN A 19 10.87 14.13 1.07
CA GLN A 19 11.21 15.56 1.02
C GLN A 19 12.49 15.88 0.23
N LYS A 20 13.39 14.93 0.02
CA LYS A 20 14.65 15.09 -0.72
C LYS A 20 14.56 14.68 -2.18
N THR A 21 13.41 14.17 -2.64
CA THR A 21 13.21 13.70 -4.01
C THR A 21 13.32 14.86 -5.00
N ARG A 22 14.19 14.73 -5.98
CA ARG A 22 14.37 15.71 -7.06
C ARG A 22 13.78 15.24 -8.39
N GLU A 23 13.55 13.93 -8.51
CA GLU A 23 12.93 13.29 -9.66
C GLU A 23 11.53 13.87 -9.92
N ARG A 24 11.15 13.92 -11.19
CA ARG A 24 9.85 14.40 -11.65
C ARG A 24 9.18 13.36 -12.52
N GLN A 25 7.86 13.44 -12.66
CA GLN A 25 7.10 12.62 -13.59
C GLN A 25 7.32 13.16 -15.02
N GLY A 26 8.31 12.61 -15.73
CA GLY A 26 8.72 13.12 -17.03
C GLY A 26 9.09 14.60 -16.99
N ASP A 27 8.63 15.38 -17.96
CA ASP A 27 8.87 16.82 -18.07
C ASP A 27 7.89 17.68 -17.25
N THR A 28 7.14 17.08 -16.35
CA THR A 28 6.16 17.77 -15.51
C THR A 28 6.82 18.35 -14.25
N LYS A 29 6.11 19.27 -13.56
CA LYS A 29 6.49 19.75 -12.24
C LYS A 29 6.10 18.81 -11.09
N PHE A 30 5.33 17.75 -11.39
CA PHE A 30 4.89 16.80 -10.37
C PHE A 30 6.05 15.96 -9.87
N ILE A 31 6.07 15.72 -8.55
CA ILE A 31 7.08 14.88 -7.91
C ILE A 31 7.06 13.47 -8.54
N GLY A 32 8.25 12.93 -8.77
CA GLY A 32 8.44 11.59 -9.29
C GLY A 32 8.70 10.55 -8.21
N ILE A 33 9.39 9.49 -8.61
CA ILE A 33 9.79 8.36 -7.77
C ILE A 33 11.29 8.44 -7.55
N LYS A 34 11.73 8.23 -6.32
CA LYS A 34 13.15 8.13 -5.98
C LYS A 34 13.62 6.69 -6.19
N PRO A 35 14.61 6.44 -7.07
CA PRO A 35 15.00 5.08 -7.44
C PRO A 35 15.33 4.17 -6.27
N GLU A 36 16.06 4.65 -5.26
CA GLU A 36 16.43 3.82 -4.10
C GLU A 36 15.21 3.37 -3.28
N LEU A 37 14.16 4.20 -3.21
CA LEU A 37 12.93 3.84 -2.49
C LEU A 37 12.10 2.83 -3.29
N ALA A 38 12.04 2.99 -4.60
CA ALA A 38 11.43 2.00 -5.51
C ALA A 38 12.16 0.65 -5.47
N ASP A 39 13.50 0.65 -5.40
CA ASP A 39 14.29 -0.58 -5.26
C ASP A 39 13.92 -1.37 -4.00
N ARG A 40 13.62 -0.70 -2.89
CA ARG A 40 13.17 -1.35 -1.65
C ARG A 40 11.81 -2.02 -1.81
N VAL A 41 10.88 -1.40 -2.55
CA VAL A 41 9.60 -2.04 -2.89
C VAL A 41 9.83 -3.28 -3.75
N ARG A 42 10.66 -3.19 -4.78
CA ARG A 42 11.02 -4.34 -5.63
C ARG A 42 11.67 -5.46 -4.83
N ARG A 43 12.51 -5.14 -3.84
CA ARG A 43 13.09 -6.12 -2.91
C ARG A 43 12.01 -6.84 -2.11
N ILE A 44 11.04 -6.12 -1.55
CA ILE A 44 9.90 -6.72 -0.84
C ILE A 44 9.17 -7.72 -1.74
N VAL A 45 8.86 -7.33 -2.98
CA VAL A 45 8.17 -8.20 -3.95
C VAL A 45 9.00 -9.44 -4.26
N ALA A 46 10.30 -9.28 -4.52
CA ALA A 46 11.21 -10.39 -4.86
C ALA A 46 11.34 -11.40 -3.70
N GLU A 47 11.47 -10.93 -2.46
CA GLU A 47 11.69 -11.79 -1.30
C GLU A 47 10.41 -12.41 -0.72
N THR A 48 9.24 -11.86 -1.03
CA THR A 48 7.98 -12.35 -0.47
C THR A 48 7.05 -13.01 -1.48
N GLY A 49 7.20 -12.69 -2.76
CA GLY A 49 6.26 -13.08 -3.82
C GLY A 49 4.88 -12.41 -3.68
N CYS A 50 4.80 -11.28 -2.96
CA CYS A 50 3.54 -10.57 -2.81
C CYS A 50 3.11 -9.90 -4.12
N LYS A 51 1.80 -9.75 -4.28
CA LYS A 51 1.20 -8.90 -5.32
C LYS A 51 1.01 -7.50 -4.75
N VAL A 52 1.24 -6.46 -5.56
CA VAL A 52 1.13 -5.06 -5.14
C VAL A 52 -0.21 -4.49 -5.56
N VAL A 53 -0.91 -3.89 -4.60
CA VAL A 53 -2.17 -3.16 -4.82
C VAL A 53 -1.92 -1.69 -4.53
N LEU A 54 -2.12 -0.83 -5.54
CA LEU A 54 -1.90 0.61 -5.38
C LEU A 54 -3.05 1.23 -4.58
N SER A 55 -2.74 1.78 -3.41
CA SER A 55 -3.70 2.48 -2.54
C SER A 55 -3.50 4.01 -2.55
N SER A 56 -2.47 4.50 -3.20
CA SER A 56 -2.15 5.91 -3.37
C SER A 56 -3.20 6.67 -4.17
N SER A 57 -3.33 7.98 -3.89
CA SER A 57 -4.11 8.89 -4.75
C SER A 57 -3.62 8.94 -6.20
N TRP A 58 -2.39 8.53 -6.47
CA TRP A 58 -1.86 8.39 -7.84
C TRP A 58 -2.71 7.46 -8.72
N ARG A 59 -3.44 6.50 -8.12
CA ARG A 59 -4.35 5.62 -8.85
C ARG A 59 -5.49 6.35 -9.57
N LEU A 60 -5.82 7.57 -9.11
CA LEU A 60 -6.90 8.39 -9.66
C LEU A 60 -6.48 9.21 -10.89
N PHE A 61 -5.17 9.28 -11.15
CA PHE A 61 -4.57 10.02 -12.26
C PHE A 61 -3.85 9.06 -13.20
N PRO A 62 -4.39 8.81 -14.43
CA PRO A 62 -3.84 7.79 -15.33
C PRO A 62 -2.34 7.93 -15.63
N ASP A 63 -1.87 9.17 -15.84
CA ASP A 63 -0.45 9.41 -16.14
C ASP A 63 0.44 9.14 -14.92
N SER A 64 0.03 9.56 -13.72
CA SER A 64 0.76 9.28 -12.48
C SER A 64 0.78 7.78 -12.16
N ARG A 65 -0.34 7.09 -12.35
CA ARG A 65 -0.42 5.63 -12.18
C ARG A 65 0.54 4.93 -13.13
N LYS A 66 0.53 5.29 -14.41
CA LYS A 66 1.42 4.71 -15.42
C LYS A 66 2.89 4.98 -15.07
N TRP A 67 3.20 6.19 -14.60
CA TRP A 67 4.55 6.52 -14.14
C TRP A 67 4.98 5.65 -12.97
N ALA A 68 4.13 5.46 -11.97
CA ALA A 68 4.42 4.59 -10.84
C ALA A 68 4.61 3.13 -11.27
N GLU A 69 3.82 2.61 -12.22
CA GLU A 69 4.01 1.26 -12.77
C GLU A 69 5.36 1.10 -13.46
N GLN A 70 5.82 2.11 -14.19
CA GLN A 70 7.11 2.09 -14.88
C GLN A 70 8.30 2.16 -13.93
N GLU A 71 8.21 3.01 -12.90
CA GLU A 71 9.32 3.32 -12.00
C GLU A 71 9.39 2.41 -10.76
N VAL A 72 8.29 1.78 -10.37
CA VAL A 72 8.26 0.91 -9.19
C VAL A 72 8.10 -0.56 -9.59
N CYS A 73 6.90 -0.97 -9.98
CA CYS A 73 6.58 -2.33 -10.41
C CYS A 73 5.19 -2.38 -11.02
N GLU A 74 4.86 -3.49 -11.66
CA GLU A 74 3.49 -3.79 -12.09
C GLU A 74 2.54 -3.88 -10.89
N PHE A 75 1.36 -3.26 -11.00
CA PHE A 75 0.31 -3.36 -10.00
C PHE A 75 -0.70 -4.45 -10.37
N PHE A 76 -0.96 -5.33 -9.41
CA PHE A 76 -1.97 -6.37 -9.53
C PHE A 76 -3.38 -5.78 -9.59
N ASP A 77 -3.64 -4.74 -8.78
CA ASP A 77 -4.93 -4.06 -8.68
C ASP A 77 -4.75 -2.67 -8.04
N VAL A 78 -5.84 -1.95 -7.91
CA VAL A 78 -5.94 -0.68 -7.16
C VAL A 78 -7.11 -0.74 -6.19
N THR A 79 -7.04 0.02 -5.08
CA THR A 79 -8.18 0.19 -4.18
C THR A 79 -9.24 1.10 -4.81
N ALA A 80 -10.51 0.90 -4.44
CA ALA A 80 -11.60 1.77 -4.88
C ALA A 80 -11.42 3.20 -4.32
N ASP A 81 -11.94 4.18 -5.03
CA ASP A 81 -12.08 5.55 -4.53
C ASP A 81 -13.46 5.70 -3.85
N LEU A 82 -13.50 5.45 -2.55
CA LEU A 82 -14.74 5.56 -1.76
C LEU A 82 -15.09 7.02 -1.43
N ASN A 83 -14.18 7.96 -1.69
CA ASN A 83 -14.46 9.40 -1.54
C ASN A 83 -15.26 9.96 -2.73
N ARG A 84 -15.23 9.28 -3.88
CA ARG A 84 -15.95 9.69 -5.07
C ARG A 84 -17.45 9.58 -4.85
N GLY A 85 -18.10 10.74 -4.72
CA GLY A 85 -19.55 10.82 -4.46
C GLY A 85 -19.93 10.63 -2.98
N ALA A 86 -18.97 10.64 -2.05
CA ALA A 86 -19.27 10.63 -0.63
C ALA A 86 -20.05 11.90 -0.24
N VAL A 87 -21.25 11.71 0.30
CA VAL A 87 -22.15 12.80 0.71
C VAL A 87 -21.79 13.28 2.13
N TRP A 88 -21.16 12.43 2.94
CA TRP A 88 -20.92 12.64 4.36
C TRP A 88 -19.44 12.42 4.74
N GLY A 89 -18.63 13.45 4.57
CA GLY A 89 -17.26 13.46 5.08
C GLY A 89 -16.25 12.67 4.24
N ILE A 90 -15.04 12.58 4.76
CA ILE A 90 -13.89 11.90 4.13
C ILE A 90 -13.93 10.42 4.53
N VAL A 91 -13.82 9.54 3.55
CA VAL A 91 -13.62 8.10 3.79
C VAL A 91 -12.12 7.85 3.98
N TYR A 92 -11.76 7.29 5.12
CA TYR A 92 -10.37 6.95 5.42
C TYR A 92 -9.86 5.82 4.53
N ARG A 93 -8.58 5.85 4.22
CA ARG A 93 -7.90 4.84 3.38
C ARG A 93 -8.06 3.42 3.94
N GLY A 94 -8.10 3.28 5.26
CA GLY A 94 -8.36 1.99 5.91
C GLY A 94 -9.67 1.31 5.50
N PHE A 95 -10.72 2.08 5.19
CA PHE A 95 -11.99 1.53 4.67
C PHE A 95 -11.87 1.07 3.21
N GLU A 96 -11.09 1.76 2.39
CA GLU A 96 -10.84 1.36 1.00
C GLU A 96 -10.06 0.03 0.95
N ILE A 97 -9.10 -0.15 1.87
CA ILE A 97 -8.36 -1.41 2.03
C ILE A 97 -9.28 -2.52 2.54
N MET A 98 -10.12 -2.24 3.54
CA MET A 98 -11.09 -3.22 4.06
C MET A 98 -12.06 -3.67 2.96
N GLU A 99 -12.57 -2.76 2.15
CA GLU A 99 -13.44 -3.06 1.02
C GLU A 99 -12.74 -3.98 0.02
N TRP A 100 -11.48 -3.68 -0.32
CA TRP A 100 -10.69 -4.52 -1.21
C TRP A 100 -10.50 -5.94 -0.64
N LEU A 101 -10.12 -6.05 0.64
CA LEU A 101 -9.92 -7.34 1.32
C LEU A 101 -11.22 -8.17 1.37
N ASN A 102 -12.37 -7.54 1.59
CA ASN A 102 -13.67 -8.22 1.57
C ASN A 102 -14.00 -8.83 0.20
N ARG A 103 -13.60 -8.17 -0.88
CA ARG A 103 -13.74 -8.71 -2.24
C ARG A 103 -12.71 -9.78 -2.59
N HIS A 104 -11.63 -9.89 -1.82
CA HIS A 104 -10.51 -10.81 -2.06
C HIS A 104 -10.25 -11.76 -0.88
N PRO A 105 -11.22 -12.65 -0.55
CA PRO A 105 -11.12 -13.54 0.62
C PRO A 105 -9.98 -14.58 0.51
N GLY A 106 -9.31 -14.68 -0.65
CA GLY A 106 -8.11 -15.48 -0.86
C GLY A 106 -6.82 -14.82 -0.33
N THR A 107 -6.88 -13.57 0.17
CA THR A 107 -5.74 -12.90 0.76
C THR A 107 -5.31 -13.61 2.03
N LYS A 108 -4.12 -14.24 1.99
CA LYS A 108 -3.58 -15.00 3.12
C LYS A 108 -2.92 -14.09 4.15
N ARG A 109 -2.23 -13.06 3.68
CA ARG A 109 -1.51 -12.10 4.51
C ARG A 109 -1.34 -10.80 3.74
N TYR A 110 -1.36 -9.68 4.43
CA TYR A 110 -1.14 -8.38 3.80
C TYR A 110 -0.33 -7.45 4.69
N ALA A 111 0.30 -6.47 4.06
CA ALA A 111 0.95 -5.33 4.69
C ALA A 111 0.51 -4.04 3.99
N ILE A 112 0.54 -2.93 4.72
CA ILE A 112 0.27 -1.59 4.21
C ILE A 112 1.54 -0.76 4.38
N LEU A 113 2.02 -0.15 3.31
CA LEU A 113 3.08 0.85 3.32
C LEU A 113 2.48 2.23 3.02
N ASP A 114 2.53 3.13 4.00
CA ASP A 114 1.91 4.45 3.92
C ASP A 114 2.53 5.39 4.97
N ASP A 115 2.61 6.69 4.71
CA ASP A 115 3.06 7.68 5.67
C ASP A 115 1.92 8.28 6.51
N SER A 116 0.67 8.02 6.11
CA SER A 116 -0.54 8.43 6.81
C SER A 116 -0.86 7.55 8.02
N SER A 117 -1.83 7.96 8.80
CA SER A 117 -2.34 7.22 9.98
C SER A 117 -3.85 6.94 9.92
N ASP A 118 -4.52 7.23 8.79
CA ASP A 118 -5.96 7.08 8.61
C ASP A 118 -6.39 5.63 8.29
N PHE A 119 -5.91 4.68 9.10
CA PHE A 119 -6.19 3.26 8.99
C PHE A 119 -7.02 2.76 10.16
N LEU A 120 -7.67 1.61 9.95
CA LEU A 120 -8.49 0.98 10.97
C LEU A 120 -7.63 0.24 11.98
N TRP A 121 -8.10 0.17 13.21
CA TRP A 121 -7.44 -0.59 14.25
C TRP A 121 -7.29 -2.06 13.84
N GLY A 122 -6.09 -2.62 14.06
CA GLY A 122 -5.76 -4.00 13.69
C GLY A 122 -5.33 -4.19 12.23
N GLN A 123 -5.35 -3.14 11.40
CA GLN A 123 -4.73 -3.22 10.07
C GLN A 123 -3.20 -3.20 10.17
N HIS A 124 -2.54 -3.96 9.30
CA HIS A 124 -1.08 -4.16 9.33
C HIS A 124 -0.34 -3.00 8.64
N LEU A 125 -0.32 -1.84 9.29
CA LEU A 125 0.36 -0.64 8.81
C LEU A 125 1.84 -0.67 9.20
N PHE A 126 2.71 -0.51 8.19
CA PHE A 126 4.14 -0.21 8.32
C PHE A 126 4.33 1.24 7.89
N ARG A 127 4.30 2.14 8.88
CA ARG A 127 4.25 3.56 8.63
C ARG A 127 5.62 4.12 8.28
N THR A 128 5.70 4.81 7.15
CA THR A 128 6.86 5.60 6.74
C THR A 128 6.74 7.05 7.19
N THR A 129 7.68 7.87 6.81
CA THR A 129 7.63 9.32 7.03
C THR A 129 7.95 10.08 5.75
N TRP A 130 7.37 11.26 5.58
CA TRP A 130 7.72 12.15 4.48
C TRP A 130 9.21 12.54 4.47
N ALA A 131 9.84 12.56 5.64
CA ALA A 131 11.27 12.91 5.77
C ALA A 131 12.17 11.85 5.08
N GLU A 132 11.86 10.58 5.24
CA GLU A 132 12.75 9.47 4.83
C GLU A 132 12.18 8.61 3.70
N GLY A 133 10.85 8.44 3.65
CA GLY A 133 10.22 7.44 2.79
C GLY A 133 10.42 6.03 3.33
N LEU A 134 10.39 5.04 2.45
CA LEU A 134 10.61 3.64 2.81
C LEU A 134 12.07 3.38 3.17
N THR A 135 12.35 3.08 4.44
CA THR A 135 13.69 2.71 4.91
C THR A 135 13.95 1.20 4.78
N ASP A 136 15.22 0.78 4.89
CA ASP A 136 15.56 -0.65 4.86
C ASP A 136 14.98 -1.39 6.05
N GLU A 137 14.95 -0.79 7.24
CA GLU A 137 14.37 -1.38 8.46
C GLU A 137 12.87 -1.64 8.29
N ILE A 138 12.13 -0.69 7.69
CA ILE A 138 10.69 -0.89 7.42
C ILE A 138 10.50 -1.97 6.36
N ALA A 139 11.30 -1.97 5.30
CA ALA A 139 11.24 -3.01 4.27
C ALA A 139 11.51 -4.40 4.86
N ASP A 140 12.51 -4.54 5.72
CA ASP A 140 12.83 -5.80 6.42
C ASP A 140 11.65 -6.26 7.31
N ALA A 141 11.02 -5.34 8.02
CA ALA A 141 9.84 -5.65 8.84
C ALA A 141 8.65 -6.12 7.99
N VAL A 142 8.41 -5.50 6.84
CA VAL A 142 7.37 -5.93 5.88
C VAL A 142 7.67 -7.32 5.33
N ILE A 143 8.92 -7.59 4.94
CA ILE A 143 9.35 -8.90 4.44
C ILE A 143 9.14 -9.99 5.50
N ALA A 144 9.58 -9.74 6.73
CA ALA A 144 9.40 -10.67 7.85
C ALA A 144 7.91 -10.95 8.10
N HIS A 145 7.08 -9.90 8.12
CA HIS A 145 5.64 -10.02 8.31
C HIS A 145 4.96 -10.83 7.20
N LEU A 146 5.25 -10.53 5.94
CA LEU A 146 4.63 -11.23 4.81
C LEU A 146 5.11 -12.69 4.68
N ASN A 147 6.31 -13.00 5.15
CA ASN A 147 6.86 -14.36 5.13
C ASN A 147 6.54 -15.18 6.39
N ASP A 148 5.98 -14.55 7.42
CA ASP A 148 5.55 -15.26 8.62
C ASP A 148 4.44 -16.27 8.28
N THR A 149 4.59 -17.52 8.69
CA THR A 149 3.66 -18.62 8.44
C THR A 149 2.70 -18.87 9.59
N SER A 150 2.83 -18.14 10.71
CA SER A 150 1.94 -18.29 11.86
C SER A 150 0.49 -17.89 11.51
N PRO A 151 -0.52 -18.53 12.12
CA PRO A 151 -1.91 -18.17 11.90
C PRO A 151 -2.16 -16.68 12.24
N GLN A 152 -2.79 -15.97 11.33
CA GLN A 152 -3.25 -14.60 11.62
C GLN A 152 -4.37 -14.66 12.67
N PRO A 153 -4.34 -13.81 13.70
CA PRO A 153 -5.51 -13.65 14.56
C PRO A 153 -6.69 -13.18 13.68
N ARG A 154 -7.80 -13.90 13.77
CA ARG A 154 -9.03 -13.45 13.10
C ARG A 154 -9.37 -12.07 13.66
N PRO A 155 -9.73 -11.10 12.81
CA PRO A 155 -10.30 -9.86 13.31
C PRO A 155 -11.46 -10.24 14.22
N SER A 156 -11.46 -9.78 15.47
CA SER A 156 -12.55 -9.98 16.38
C SER A 156 -13.80 -9.43 15.70
N GLN A 157 -14.73 -10.32 15.35
CA GLN A 157 -16.08 -9.89 15.00
C GLN A 157 -16.61 -9.21 16.27
N GLY A 158 -16.71 -7.88 16.21
CA GLY A 158 -17.35 -7.14 17.26
C GLY A 158 -18.72 -7.76 17.50
N SER A 159 -18.94 -8.31 18.69
CA SER A 159 -20.25 -8.81 19.08
C SER A 159 -21.24 -7.67 18.94
N PRO A 160 -22.32 -7.82 18.17
CA PRO A 160 -23.42 -6.89 18.25
C PRO A 160 -24.17 -7.24 19.54
N ASN A 161 -23.81 -6.63 20.67
CA ASN A 161 -24.67 -6.58 21.86
C ASN A 161 -23.96 -5.87 23.03
N ALA A 162 -24.34 -4.68 23.29
CA ALA A 162 -24.96 -4.23 24.54
C ALA A 162 -25.38 -2.77 24.35
#